data_25ba0f554651a258ab0790c584d15e56
#
_entry.id   25ba0f554651a258ab0790c584d15e56
#
_cell.length_a   1.000
_cell.length_b   1.000
_cell.length_c   1.000
_cell.angle_alpha   90.00
_cell.angle_beta   90.00
_cell.angle_gamma   90.00
#
_symmetry.space_group_name_H-M   'P 1'
#
loop_
_entity.id
_entity.type
_entity.pdbx_description
1 polymer ?
#
loop_
_entity_poly.entity_id
_entity_poly.type
_entity_poly.pdbx_seq_one_letter_code
_entity_poly.pdbx_strand_id
1 'polypeptide(L)'
;MNDYINVILASDNNYSQHLCVTMVSLLQNTAAKETVKFYVLSDKISVANQSKISETVRTLGAGIMFIDVNDTVFSNVYVSGHISRPAYFRLMIDELVPEEIDKIIYLDVDLLVFKDIKELWSYDLQGMPVAAVDDYGIVSSLRLRKQKNKVIGLQDGKPYFNSGVLVLDLKQWREKKYGKMVVDLVQKQKFPHHDQDALNKIFMDKWFELPLEWNVIPVSYTHLTLPTTPYV
;
A
#
# COMPACT_ATOMS: atom_id res chain seq x y z
N MET A 1 19.88 -11.68 -10.17
CA MET A 1 18.88 -11.05 -9.27
C MET A 1 18.35 -9.82 -9.97
N ASN A 2 17.06 -9.60 -9.94
CA ASN A 2 16.48 -8.41 -10.60
C ASN A 2 16.82 -7.20 -9.73
N ASP A 3 17.71 -6.32 -10.18
CA ASP A 3 18.20 -5.16 -9.40
C ASP A 3 17.17 -4.01 -9.33
N TYR A 4 15.91 -4.28 -9.71
CA TYR A 4 14.86 -3.28 -9.71
C TYR A 4 14.15 -3.14 -8.36
N ILE A 5 13.86 -1.89 -8.00
CA ILE A 5 12.94 -1.54 -6.92
C ILE A 5 11.52 -1.61 -7.52
N ASN A 6 10.79 -2.66 -7.21
CA ASN A 6 9.45 -2.86 -7.73
C ASN A 6 8.44 -2.10 -6.85
N VAL A 7 7.69 -1.19 -7.46
CA VAL A 7 6.65 -0.39 -6.78
C VAL A 7 5.31 -0.63 -7.48
N ILE A 8 4.27 -0.96 -6.72
CA ILE A 8 2.93 -1.20 -7.25
C ILE A 8 1.93 -0.24 -6.65
N LEU A 9 1.04 0.27 -7.49
CA LEU A 9 -0.07 1.15 -7.12
C LEU A 9 -1.35 0.66 -7.80
N ALA A 10 -2.50 0.96 -7.22
CA ALA A 10 -3.80 0.60 -7.79
C ALA A 10 -4.66 1.85 -8.00
N SER A 11 -5.26 2.02 -9.17
CA SER A 11 -6.02 3.23 -9.49
C SER A 11 -7.13 2.98 -10.52
N ASP A 12 -8.18 3.78 -10.44
CA ASP A 12 -9.13 3.98 -11.50
C ASP A 12 -8.79 5.23 -12.35
N ASN A 13 -9.61 5.49 -13.38
CA ASN A 13 -9.38 6.62 -14.25
C ASN A 13 -9.54 7.99 -13.56
N ASN A 14 -10.36 8.09 -12.50
CA ASN A 14 -10.61 9.35 -11.78
C ASN A 14 -9.40 9.76 -10.94
N TYR A 15 -8.69 8.76 -10.39
CA TYR A 15 -7.49 8.97 -9.58
C TYR A 15 -6.18 8.95 -10.37
N SER A 16 -6.24 8.87 -11.70
CA SER A 16 -5.05 8.81 -12.57
C SER A 16 -4.10 9.99 -12.41
N GLN A 17 -4.60 11.19 -12.09
CA GLN A 17 -3.78 12.36 -11.78
C GLN A 17 -3.04 12.21 -10.45
N HIS A 18 -3.71 11.73 -9.39
CA HIS A 18 -3.11 11.49 -8.09
C HIS A 18 -2.03 10.41 -8.19
N LEU A 19 -2.33 9.30 -8.89
CA LEU A 19 -1.37 8.26 -9.23
C LEU A 19 -0.08 8.84 -9.84
N CYS A 20 -0.21 9.72 -10.84
CA CYS A 20 0.93 10.36 -11.48
C CYS A 20 1.72 11.24 -10.49
N VAL A 21 1.03 12.00 -9.65
CA VAL A 21 1.67 12.86 -8.62
C VAL A 21 2.47 12.02 -7.61
N THR A 22 1.90 10.92 -7.13
CA THR A 22 2.61 9.99 -6.22
C THR A 22 3.88 9.45 -6.86
N MET A 23 3.81 8.96 -8.11
CA MET A 23 4.99 8.46 -8.84
C MET A 23 6.04 9.54 -9.07
N VAL A 24 5.63 10.74 -9.46
CA VAL A 24 6.55 11.86 -9.69
C VAL A 24 7.24 12.26 -8.39
N SER A 25 6.50 12.36 -7.27
CA SER A 25 7.09 12.69 -5.98
C SER A 25 8.13 11.66 -5.54
N LEU A 26 7.86 10.37 -5.75
CA LEU A 26 8.80 9.29 -5.49
C LEU A 26 10.07 9.44 -6.33
N LEU A 27 9.93 9.66 -7.64
CA LEU A 27 11.07 9.77 -8.55
C LEU A 27 11.89 11.04 -8.30
N GLN A 28 11.28 12.14 -7.87
CA GLN A 28 12.00 13.36 -7.52
C GLN A 28 12.89 13.19 -6.30
N ASN A 29 12.51 12.32 -5.38
CA ASN A 29 13.24 12.05 -4.14
C ASN A 29 14.06 10.75 -4.15
N THR A 30 14.11 10.03 -5.29
CA THR A 30 14.94 8.84 -5.47
C THR A 30 16.17 9.15 -6.33
N ALA A 31 17.35 8.78 -5.84
CA ALA A 31 18.61 9.05 -6.54
C ALA A 31 18.77 8.16 -7.80
N ALA A 32 18.52 6.84 -7.68
CA ALA A 32 18.69 5.86 -8.75
C ALA A 32 17.34 5.53 -9.42
N LYS A 33 16.77 6.49 -10.14
CA LYS A 33 15.43 6.41 -10.75
C LYS A 33 15.31 5.28 -11.77
N GLU A 34 16.37 4.99 -12.49
CA GLU A 34 16.47 3.93 -13.50
C GLU A 34 16.31 2.52 -12.91
N THR A 35 16.50 2.39 -11.60
CA THR A 35 16.25 1.12 -10.90
C THR A 35 14.80 0.95 -10.47
N VAL A 36 13.96 2.00 -10.58
CA VAL A 36 12.55 1.93 -10.18
C VAL A 36 11.70 1.40 -11.33
N LYS A 37 10.87 0.42 -11.03
CA LYS A 37 9.87 -0.13 -11.95
C LYS A 37 8.49 -0.09 -11.31
N PHE A 38 7.60 0.68 -11.92
CA PHE A 38 6.21 0.78 -11.48
C PHE A 38 5.34 -0.28 -12.15
N TYR A 39 4.43 -0.85 -11.36
CA TYR A 39 3.32 -1.68 -11.78
C TYR A 39 2.03 -0.97 -11.39
N VAL A 40 1.13 -0.76 -12.34
CA VAL A 40 -0.15 -0.09 -12.09
C VAL A 40 -1.28 -1.07 -12.29
N LEU A 41 -1.96 -1.43 -11.21
CA LEU A 41 -3.20 -2.19 -11.27
C LEU A 41 -4.32 -1.24 -11.71
N SER A 42 -4.72 -1.39 -12.97
CA SER A 42 -5.64 -0.47 -13.66
C SER A 42 -7.09 -0.95 -13.54
N ASP A 43 -7.95 -0.13 -12.93
CA ASP A 43 -9.40 -0.23 -13.10
C ASP A 43 -9.85 0.74 -14.19
N LYS A 44 -9.72 0.31 -15.45
CA LYS A 44 -10.20 1.05 -16.62
C LYS A 44 -9.58 2.44 -16.78
N ILE A 45 -8.30 2.62 -16.45
CA ILE A 45 -7.58 3.86 -16.78
C ILE A 45 -7.55 3.99 -18.30
N SER A 46 -8.00 5.14 -18.82
CA SER A 46 -8.07 5.38 -20.26
C SER A 46 -6.69 5.31 -20.93
N VAL A 47 -6.62 4.85 -22.16
CA VAL A 47 -5.38 4.79 -22.95
C VAL A 47 -4.67 6.14 -22.99
N ALA A 48 -5.43 7.24 -23.08
CA ALA A 48 -4.87 8.60 -23.07
C ALA A 48 -4.16 8.92 -21.75
N ASN A 49 -4.75 8.54 -20.60
CA ASN A 49 -4.13 8.74 -19.29
C ASN A 49 -2.96 7.79 -19.07
N GLN A 50 -3.07 6.52 -19.48
CA GLN A 50 -1.94 5.58 -19.44
C GLN A 50 -0.74 6.11 -20.24
N SER A 51 -0.99 6.66 -21.45
CA SER A 51 0.07 7.23 -22.29
C SER A 51 0.75 8.42 -21.64
N LYS A 52 -0.02 9.38 -21.09
CA LYS A 52 0.53 10.55 -20.39
C LYS A 52 1.37 10.17 -19.18
N ILE A 53 0.86 9.26 -18.35
CA ILE A 53 1.57 8.77 -17.15
C ILE A 53 2.85 8.06 -17.58
N SER A 54 2.78 7.18 -18.59
CA SER A 54 3.94 6.45 -19.11
C SER A 54 5.02 7.38 -19.64
N GLU A 55 4.64 8.41 -20.39
CA GLU A 55 5.56 9.42 -20.92
C GLU A 55 6.25 10.16 -19.76
N THR A 56 5.47 10.63 -18.77
CA THR A 56 6.00 11.34 -17.59
C THR A 56 7.02 10.48 -16.82
N VAL A 57 6.66 9.23 -16.51
CA VAL A 57 7.52 8.32 -15.73
C VAL A 57 8.80 7.98 -16.49
N ARG A 58 8.69 7.69 -17.81
CA ARG A 58 9.86 7.37 -18.64
C ARG A 58 10.79 8.56 -18.83
N THR A 59 10.23 9.78 -18.98
CA THR A 59 11.03 11.02 -19.06
C THR A 59 11.84 11.24 -17.77
N LEU A 60 11.33 10.79 -16.62
CA LEU A 60 12.05 10.82 -15.35
C LEU A 60 13.03 9.65 -15.17
N GLY A 61 13.12 8.73 -16.13
CA GLY A 61 14.10 7.64 -16.17
C GLY A 61 13.62 6.30 -15.61
N ALA A 62 12.38 6.18 -15.13
CA ALA A 62 11.86 4.94 -14.54
C ALA A 62 11.05 4.07 -15.53
N GLY A 63 10.91 2.78 -15.18
CA GLY A 63 10.05 1.84 -15.91
C GLY A 63 8.61 1.89 -15.42
N ILE A 64 7.65 1.58 -16.32
CA ILE A 64 6.24 1.46 -15.96
C ILE A 64 5.53 0.40 -16.79
N MET A 65 4.64 -0.36 -16.14
CA MET A 65 3.76 -1.35 -16.73
C MET A 65 2.35 -1.20 -16.14
N PHE A 66 1.34 -1.13 -17.01
CA PHE A 66 -0.07 -1.22 -16.60
C PHE A 66 -0.54 -2.67 -16.68
N ILE A 67 -1.31 -3.08 -15.67
CA ILE A 67 -1.93 -4.41 -15.57
C ILE A 67 -3.43 -4.16 -15.42
N ASP A 68 -4.21 -4.43 -16.46
CA ASP A 68 -5.65 -4.30 -16.38
C ASP A 68 -6.23 -5.42 -15.52
N VAL A 69 -6.93 -5.04 -14.44
CA VAL A 69 -7.51 -5.99 -13.51
C VAL A 69 -8.93 -6.32 -13.93
N ASN A 70 -9.18 -7.60 -14.21
CA ASN A 70 -10.54 -8.08 -14.44
C ASN A 70 -11.28 -8.17 -13.10
N ASP A 71 -12.32 -7.36 -12.95
CA ASP A 71 -13.03 -7.11 -11.69
C ASP A 71 -14.00 -8.22 -11.25
N THR A 72 -14.05 -9.33 -11.97
CA THR A 72 -15.01 -10.43 -11.66
C THR A 72 -14.81 -11.01 -10.25
N VAL A 73 -13.58 -11.03 -9.74
CA VAL A 73 -13.26 -11.52 -8.40
C VAL A 73 -13.82 -10.63 -7.30
N PHE A 74 -13.88 -9.31 -7.55
CA PHE A 74 -14.36 -8.32 -6.58
C PHE A 74 -15.79 -7.83 -6.84
N SER A 75 -16.52 -8.44 -7.78
CA SER A 75 -17.89 -8.04 -8.12
C SER A 75 -18.84 -8.09 -6.91
N ASN A 76 -18.59 -8.99 -5.96
CA ASN A 76 -19.42 -9.22 -4.77
C ASN A 76 -18.82 -8.63 -3.48
N VAL A 77 -17.68 -7.92 -3.56
CA VAL A 77 -17.08 -7.32 -2.37
C VAL A 77 -17.82 -6.05 -1.99
N TYR A 78 -18.07 -5.89 -0.70
CA TYR A 78 -18.75 -4.73 -0.17
C TYR A 78 -17.88 -3.47 -0.32
N VAL A 79 -18.33 -2.53 -1.13
CA VAL A 79 -17.73 -1.21 -1.30
C VAL A 79 -18.64 -0.17 -0.65
N SER A 80 -18.12 0.65 0.25
CA SER A 80 -18.88 1.73 0.90
C SER A 80 -18.06 3.00 1.07
N GLY A 81 -18.73 4.13 1.11
CA GLY A 81 -18.09 5.43 1.32
C GLY A 81 -17.21 5.86 0.16
N HIS A 82 -16.02 6.34 0.46
CA HIS A 82 -15.05 6.84 -0.52
C HIS A 82 -14.06 5.79 -1.03
N ILE A 83 -14.21 4.52 -0.63
CA ILE A 83 -13.30 3.45 -1.03
C ILE A 83 -13.73 2.92 -2.39
N SER A 84 -12.84 3.04 -3.35
CA SER A 84 -13.00 2.50 -4.70
C SER A 84 -12.54 1.04 -4.77
N ARG A 85 -13.00 0.29 -5.80
CA ARG A 85 -12.58 -1.10 -6.04
C ARG A 85 -11.07 -1.30 -6.12
N PRO A 86 -10.29 -0.38 -6.72
CA PRO A 86 -8.83 -0.48 -6.72
C PRO A 86 -8.20 -0.72 -5.36
N ALA A 87 -8.79 -0.27 -4.24
CA ALA A 87 -8.27 -0.55 -2.91
C ALA A 87 -8.16 -2.06 -2.60
N TYR A 88 -9.05 -2.88 -3.16
CA TYR A 88 -9.01 -4.33 -2.99
C TYR A 88 -7.99 -5.03 -3.90
N PHE A 89 -7.51 -4.38 -4.96
CA PHE A 89 -6.54 -5.00 -5.88
C PHE A 89 -5.21 -5.33 -5.18
N ARG A 90 -4.86 -4.59 -4.11
CA ARG A 90 -3.69 -4.89 -3.28
C ARG A 90 -3.73 -6.30 -2.66
N LEU A 91 -4.92 -6.90 -2.53
CA LEU A 91 -5.09 -8.21 -1.93
C LEU A 91 -4.68 -9.37 -2.87
N MET A 92 -4.52 -9.07 -4.18
CA MET A 92 -4.17 -10.07 -5.20
C MET A 92 -2.85 -9.75 -5.89
N ILE A 93 -2.00 -8.93 -5.30
CA ILE A 93 -0.72 -8.55 -5.91
C ILE A 93 0.12 -9.78 -6.27
N ASP A 94 0.12 -10.79 -5.42
CA ASP A 94 0.86 -12.04 -5.62
C ASP A 94 0.41 -12.84 -6.85
N GLU A 95 -0.85 -12.68 -7.30
CA GLU A 95 -1.39 -13.33 -8.50
C GLU A 95 -1.29 -12.44 -9.75
N LEU A 96 -1.24 -11.10 -9.57
CA LEU A 96 -1.34 -10.13 -10.67
C LEU A 96 0.03 -9.73 -11.24
N VAL A 97 1.09 -9.80 -10.44
CA VAL A 97 2.44 -9.43 -10.90
C VAL A 97 3.22 -10.66 -11.37
N PRO A 98 4.23 -10.48 -12.25
CA PRO A 98 5.07 -11.56 -12.74
C PRO A 98 5.68 -12.41 -11.60
N GLU A 99 5.78 -13.74 -11.84
CA GLU A 99 6.24 -14.70 -10.81
C GLU A 99 7.67 -14.47 -10.34
N GLU A 100 8.51 -13.87 -11.19
CA GLU A 100 9.92 -13.57 -10.88
C GLU A 100 10.08 -12.40 -9.87
N ILE A 101 8.99 -11.74 -9.47
CA ILE A 101 9.03 -10.66 -8.48
C ILE A 101 8.80 -11.25 -7.10
N ASP A 102 9.86 -11.34 -6.31
CA ASP A 102 9.81 -11.88 -4.95
C ASP A 102 9.50 -10.82 -3.88
N LYS A 103 9.76 -9.53 -4.17
CA LYS A 103 9.53 -8.41 -3.24
C LYS A 103 8.94 -7.23 -3.99
N ILE A 104 8.00 -6.53 -3.35
CA ILE A 104 7.37 -5.34 -3.93
C ILE A 104 6.96 -4.33 -2.84
N ILE A 105 7.01 -3.05 -3.17
CA ILE A 105 6.44 -1.98 -2.35
C ILE A 105 5.07 -1.62 -2.91
N TYR A 106 4.02 -1.69 -2.10
CA TYR A 106 2.70 -1.15 -2.42
C TYR A 106 2.57 0.27 -1.84
N LEU A 107 2.07 1.19 -2.65
CA LEU A 107 1.74 2.56 -2.23
C LEU A 107 0.31 2.91 -2.63
N ASP A 108 -0.43 3.55 -1.73
CA ASP A 108 -1.67 4.24 -2.09
C ASP A 108 -1.38 5.41 -3.03
N VAL A 109 -2.37 5.83 -3.82
CA VAL A 109 -2.18 6.83 -4.88
C VAL A 109 -2.37 8.29 -4.41
N ASP A 110 -2.71 8.50 -3.15
CA ASP A 110 -2.93 9.79 -2.52
C ASP A 110 -1.79 10.18 -1.54
N LEU A 111 -0.59 9.67 -1.82
CA LEU A 111 0.63 9.91 -1.05
C LEU A 111 1.57 10.90 -1.74
N LEU A 112 2.40 11.56 -0.93
CA LEU A 112 3.61 12.25 -1.38
C LEU A 112 4.82 11.59 -0.75
N VAL A 113 5.77 11.15 -1.58
CA VAL A 113 7.00 10.49 -1.13
C VAL A 113 8.11 11.52 -1.03
N PHE A 114 8.70 11.69 0.16
CA PHE A 114 9.73 12.68 0.43
C PHE A 114 11.12 12.07 0.70
N LYS A 115 11.22 10.74 0.79
CA LYS A 115 12.47 10.01 1.03
C LYS A 115 12.83 9.13 -0.16
N ASP A 116 14.10 8.78 -0.25
CA ASP A 116 14.56 7.83 -1.27
C ASP A 116 13.89 6.45 -1.04
N ILE A 117 13.15 6.00 -2.04
CA ILE A 117 12.42 4.71 -1.96
C ILE A 117 13.37 3.51 -1.78
N LYS A 118 14.64 3.68 -2.13
CA LYS A 118 15.68 2.67 -1.90
C LYS A 118 15.87 2.38 -0.42
N GLU A 119 15.68 3.36 0.45
CA GLU A 119 15.76 3.15 1.90
C GLU A 119 14.65 2.20 2.34
N LEU A 120 13.40 2.42 1.88
CA LEU A 120 12.27 1.52 2.18
C LEU A 120 12.49 0.12 1.58
N TRP A 121 13.02 0.06 0.35
CA TRP A 121 13.35 -1.20 -0.30
C TRP A 121 14.39 -2.03 0.46
N SER A 122 15.32 -1.38 1.14
CA SER A 122 16.45 -2.05 1.83
C SER A 122 16.08 -2.71 3.15
N TYR A 123 14.88 -2.46 3.70
CA TYR A 123 14.48 -3.11 4.95
C TYR A 123 14.45 -4.65 4.81
N ASP A 124 15.11 -5.30 5.74
CA ASP A 124 14.93 -6.74 5.97
C ASP A 124 13.62 -6.97 6.73
N LEU A 125 12.73 -7.74 6.15
CA LEU A 125 11.44 -8.07 6.77
C LEU A 125 11.57 -9.11 7.90
N GLN A 126 12.76 -9.59 8.18
CA GLN A 126 13.05 -10.58 9.24
C GLN A 126 12.15 -11.82 9.17
N GLY A 127 11.89 -12.28 7.93
CA GLY A 127 11.03 -13.44 7.67
C GLY A 127 9.53 -13.15 7.78
N MET A 128 9.13 -11.89 7.99
CA MET A 128 7.71 -11.51 7.99
C MET A 128 7.20 -11.34 6.55
N PRO A 129 5.96 -11.77 6.25
CA PRO A 129 5.38 -11.68 4.92
C PRO A 129 5.02 -10.25 4.49
N VAL A 130 4.92 -9.32 5.43
CA VAL A 130 4.57 -7.92 5.20
C VAL A 130 5.29 -7.02 6.17
N ALA A 131 5.73 -5.85 5.72
CA ALA A 131 6.13 -4.74 6.57
C ALA A 131 5.20 -3.55 6.32
N ALA A 132 4.83 -2.85 7.39
CA ALA A 132 3.88 -1.74 7.36
C ALA A 132 4.16 -0.77 8.52
N VAL A 133 3.47 0.37 8.52
CA VAL A 133 3.52 1.35 9.61
C VAL A 133 2.28 1.20 10.49
N ASP A 134 2.44 1.27 11.82
CA ASP A 134 1.31 1.34 12.75
C ASP A 134 0.32 2.43 12.32
N ASP A 135 -0.98 2.13 12.36
CA ASP A 135 -2.02 3.15 12.11
C ASP A 135 -2.14 4.09 13.32
N TYR A 136 -1.43 5.21 13.25
CA TYR A 136 -1.37 6.16 14.35
C TYR A 136 -2.75 6.68 14.76
N GLY A 137 -3.69 6.79 13.82
CA GLY A 137 -5.07 7.17 14.12
C GLY A 137 -5.79 6.18 15.04
N ILE A 138 -5.40 4.91 14.99
CA ILE A 138 -5.95 3.84 15.83
C ILE A 138 -5.10 3.60 17.07
N VAL A 139 -3.76 3.51 16.91
CA VAL A 139 -2.88 3.09 18.00
C VAL A 139 -2.54 4.19 19.00
N SER A 140 -2.71 5.47 18.63
CA SER A 140 -2.53 6.63 19.53
C SER A 140 -3.43 6.62 20.75
N SER A 141 -4.53 5.85 20.74
CA SER A 141 -5.45 5.70 21.85
C SER A 141 -5.69 4.23 22.18
N LEU A 142 -5.35 3.83 23.41
CA LEU A 142 -5.64 2.47 23.91
C LEU A 142 -7.12 2.10 23.79
N ARG A 143 -8.02 3.07 23.97
CA ARG A 143 -9.47 2.87 23.83
C ARG A 143 -9.84 2.55 22.37
N LEU A 144 -9.33 3.33 21.42
CA LEU A 144 -9.60 3.09 19.98
C LEU A 144 -9.00 1.75 19.53
N ARG A 145 -7.76 1.44 19.93
CA ARG A 145 -7.11 0.16 19.65
C ARG A 145 -7.93 -1.02 20.16
N LYS A 146 -8.35 -1.01 21.43
CA LYS A 146 -9.20 -2.07 22.00
C LYS A 146 -10.52 -2.20 21.29
N GLN A 147 -11.19 -1.07 21.00
CA GLN A 147 -12.44 -1.08 20.25
C GLN A 147 -12.26 -1.67 18.85
N LYS A 148 -11.19 -1.28 18.16
CA LYS A 148 -10.85 -1.78 16.83
C LYS A 148 -10.57 -3.28 16.85
N ASN A 149 -9.71 -3.73 17.76
CA ASN A 149 -9.38 -5.15 17.91
C ASN A 149 -10.62 -5.99 18.17
N LYS A 150 -11.53 -5.53 19.04
CA LYS A 150 -12.80 -6.22 19.29
C LYS A 150 -13.66 -6.33 18.04
N VAL A 151 -13.77 -5.26 17.24
CA VAL A 151 -14.60 -5.21 16.02
C VAL A 151 -14.12 -6.22 14.98
N ILE A 152 -12.81 -6.36 14.82
CA ILE A 152 -12.22 -7.29 13.83
C ILE A 152 -11.91 -8.68 14.40
N GLY A 153 -12.17 -8.89 15.69
CA GLY A 153 -11.97 -10.17 16.37
C GLY A 153 -10.51 -10.48 16.71
N LEU A 154 -9.71 -9.45 16.98
CA LEU A 154 -8.35 -9.59 17.53
C LEU A 154 -8.36 -9.53 19.06
N GLN A 155 -7.28 -10.04 19.66
CA GLN A 155 -7.04 -9.88 21.09
C GLN A 155 -6.79 -8.40 21.45
N ASP A 156 -7.20 -7.99 22.64
CA ASP A 156 -6.98 -6.65 23.14
C ASP A 156 -5.49 -6.26 23.16
N GLY A 157 -5.20 -5.04 22.70
CA GLY A 157 -3.86 -4.48 22.71
C GLY A 157 -2.95 -4.89 21.56
N LYS A 158 -3.42 -5.72 20.61
CA LYS A 158 -2.62 -6.07 19.42
C LYS A 158 -2.36 -4.82 18.56
N PRO A 159 -1.15 -4.72 17.96
CA PRO A 159 -0.84 -3.65 17.04
C PRO A 159 -1.75 -3.71 15.81
N TYR A 160 -1.91 -2.59 15.13
CA TYR A 160 -2.79 -2.44 13.97
C TYR A 160 -2.13 -1.51 12.96
N PHE A 161 -1.75 -2.03 11.81
CA PHE A 161 -1.06 -1.27 10.79
C PHE A 161 -2.00 -0.59 9.78
N ASN A 162 -1.51 0.49 9.20
CA ASN A 162 -2.13 1.15 8.05
C ASN A 162 -1.69 0.45 6.75
N SER A 163 -2.63 0.23 5.83
CA SER A 163 -2.39 -0.52 4.58
C SER A 163 -1.95 0.34 3.40
N GLY A 164 -1.76 1.65 3.58
CA GLY A 164 -1.40 2.59 2.50
C GLY A 164 0.04 2.49 2.02
N VAL A 165 0.95 1.98 2.86
CA VAL A 165 2.35 1.68 2.52
C VAL A 165 2.69 0.30 3.03
N LEU A 166 3.00 -0.63 2.12
CA LEU A 166 3.35 -2.00 2.46
C LEU A 166 4.63 -2.42 1.73
N VAL A 167 5.48 -3.20 2.40
CA VAL A 167 6.53 -3.97 1.72
C VAL A 167 6.17 -5.44 1.84
N LEU A 168 6.02 -6.12 0.70
CA LEU A 168 5.50 -7.49 0.64
C LEU A 168 6.59 -8.46 0.20
N ASP A 169 6.71 -9.58 0.92
CA ASP A 169 7.44 -10.76 0.48
C ASP A 169 6.50 -11.63 -0.35
N LEU A 170 6.52 -11.43 -1.68
CA LEU A 170 5.61 -12.11 -2.60
C LEU A 170 5.88 -13.61 -2.70
N LYS A 171 7.12 -14.04 -2.44
CA LYS A 171 7.44 -15.46 -2.38
C LYS A 171 6.64 -16.14 -1.28
N GLN A 172 6.67 -15.60 -0.05
CA GLN A 172 5.85 -16.10 1.05
C GLN A 172 4.34 -15.96 0.77
N TRP A 173 3.92 -14.84 0.16
CA TRP A 173 2.52 -14.62 -0.19
C TRP A 173 1.99 -15.74 -1.10
N ARG A 174 2.73 -16.10 -2.14
CA ARG A 174 2.38 -17.19 -3.06
C ARG A 174 2.42 -18.56 -2.37
N GLU A 175 3.49 -18.87 -1.65
CA GLU A 175 3.67 -20.15 -0.95
C GLU A 175 2.54 -20.42 0.07
N LYS A 176 2.14 -19.39 0.81
CA LYS A 176 1.11 -19.47 1.86
C LYS A 176 -0.29 -19.10 1.36
N LYS A 177 -0.42 -18.64 0.12
CA LYS A 177 -1.68 -18.18 -0.51
C LYS A 177 -2.35 -17.07 0.29
N TYR A 178 -1.57 -16.12 0.80
CA TYR A 178 -2.08 -15.04 1.65
C TYR A 178 -3.09 -14.17 0.91
N GLY A 179 -2.85 -13.80 -0.35
CA GLY A 179 -3.81 -13.05 -1.16
C GLY A 179 -5.17 -13.70 -1.17
N LYS A 180 -5.22 -15.01 -1.51
CA LYS A 180 -6.47 -15.78 -1.49
C LYS A 180 -7.13 -15.79 -0.10
N MET A 181 -6.36 -15.97 0.97
CA MET A 181 -6.92 -15.97 2.34
C MET A 181 -7.59 -14.66 2.69
N VAL A 182 -6.98 -13.51 2.32
CA VAL A 182 -7.56 -12.19 2.59
C VAL A 182 -8.78 -11.95 1.72
N VAL A 183 -8.75 -12.32 0.42
CA VAL A 183 -9.91 -12.23 -0.49
C VAL A 183 -11.08 -13.07 0.02
N ASP A 184 -10.86 -14.32 0.39
CA ASP A 184 -11.89 -15.19 0.95
C ASP A 184 -12.50 -14.60 2.23
N LEU A 185 -11.70 -13.88 3.02
CA LEU A 185 -12.17 -13.26 4.25
C LEU A 185 -13.05 -12.03 3.98
N VAL A 186 -12.66 -11.11 3.07
CA VAL A 186 -13.47 -9.92 2.74
C VAL A 186 -14.75 -10.26 2.00
N GLN A 187 -14.81 -11.41 1.31
CA GLN A 187 -16.04 -11.91 0.70
C GLN A 187 -17.04 -12.46 1.73
N LYS A 188 -16.54 -13.03 2.83
CA LYS A 188 -17.37 -13.65 3.88
C LYS A 188 -17.78 -12.69 4.98
N GLN A 189 -16.98 -11.67 5.25
CA GLN A 189 -17.17 -10.75 6.36
C GLN A 189 -17.02 -9.29 5.92
N LYS A 190 -17.97 -8.45 6.32
CA LYS A 190 -17.87 -6.99 6.15
C LYS A 190 -16.98 -6.41 7.24
N PHE A 191 -16.07 -5.53 6.85
CA PHE A 191 -15.16 -4.86 7.74
C PHE A 191 -15.35 -3.33 7.66
N PRO A 192 -15.32 -2.61 8.79
CA PRO A 192 -15.44 -1.13 8.80
C PRO A 192 -14.35 -0.42 8.00
N HIS A 193 -13.09 -0.89 8.07
CA HIS A 193 -11.98 -0.41 7.26
C HIS A 193 -11.56 -1.42 6.20
N HIS A 194 -12.55 -2.07 5.59
CA HIS A 194 -12.47 -2.90 4.38
C HIS A 194 -11.25 -3.84 4.34
N ASP A 195 -10.37 -3.66 3.39
CA ASP A 195 -9.16 -4.45 3.17
C ASP A 195 -8.14 -4.32 4.30
N GLN A 196 -7.97 -3.11 4.89
CA GLN A 196 -7.04 -2.90 6.00
C GLN A 196 -7.37 -3.77 7.21
N ASP A 197 -8.65 -3.89 7.58
CA ASP A 197 -9.09 -4.76 8.69
C ASP A 197 -8.81 -6.23 8.40
N ALA A 198 -9.05 -6.66 7.16
CA ALA A 198 -8.83 -8.03 6.74
C ALA A 198 -7.34 -8.39 6.75
N LEU A 199 -6.49 -7.49 6.24
CA LEU A 199 -5.03 -7.63 6.28
C LEU A 199 -4.55 -7.74 7.73
N ASN A 200 -4.95 -6.83 8.62
CA ASN A 200 -4.59 -6.87 10.04
C ASN A 200 -5.05 -8.16 10.73
N LYS A 201 -6.19 -8.73 10.32
CA LYS A 201 -6.69 -9.99 10.86
C LYS A 201 -5.86 -11.19 10.42
N ILE A 202 -5.43 -11.24 9.15
CA ILE A 202 -4.62 -12.35 8.61
C ILE A 202 -3.16 -12.26 9.09
N PHE A 203 -2.61 -11.04 9.15
CA PHE A 203 -1.21 -10.81 9.50
C PHE A 203 -0.98 -10.44 10.97
N MET A 204 -1.97 -10.63 11.86
CA MET A 204 -1.78 -10.45 13.30
C MET A 204 -0.51 -11.19 13.76
N ASP A 205 0.41 -10.46 14.41
CA ASP A 205 1.72 -10.96 14.89
C ASP A 205 2.66 -11.48 13.77
N LYS A 206 2.39 -11.17 12.50
CA LYS A 206 3.17 -11.63 11.34
C LYS A 206 3.53 -10.47 10.41
N TRP A 207 3.85 -9.32 10.95
CA TRP A 207 4.30 -8.18 10.17
C TRP A 207 5.46 -7.47 10.85
N PHE A 208 6.31 -6.87 10.02
CA PHE A 208 7.45 -6.05 10.47
C PHE A 208 7.01 -4.60 10.58
N GLU A 209 7.26 -3.97 11.73
CA GLU A 209 6.91 -2.58 11.96
C GLU A 209 7.95 -1.65 11.33
N LEU A 210 7.49 -0.84 10.37
CA LEU A 210 8.28 0.22 9.75
C LEU A 210 8.21 1.50 10.60
N PRO A 211 9.27 2.35 10.56
CA PRO A 211 9.25 3.68 11.16
C PRO A 211 8.07 4.52 10.67
N LEU A 212 7.50 5.33 11.57
CA LEU A 212 6.31 6.17 11.32
C LEU A 212 6.47 7.11 10.10
N GLU A 213 7.68 7.53 9.81
CA GLU A 213 8.02 8.44 8.70
C GLU A 213 7.68 7.87 7.31
N TRP A 214 7.47 6.54 7.19
CA TRP A 214 7.09 5.91 5.93
C TRP A 214 5.59 5.97 5.62
N ASN A 215 4.76 6.31 6.60
CA ASN A 215 3.32 6.51 6.36
C ASN A 215 2.73 7.49 7.38
N VAL A 216 3.01 8.76 7.18
CA VAL A 216 2.53 9.83 8.05
C VAL A 216 1.12 10.25 7.67
N ILE A 217 0.16 10.02 8.57
CA ILE A 217 -1.24 10.38 8.37
C ILE A 217 -1.48 11.82 8.91
N PRO A 218 -2.10 12.74 8.14
CA PRO A 218 -2.31 14.13 8.55
C PRO A 218 -3.01 14.31 9.92
N VAL A 219 -3.93 13.42 10.27
CA VAL A 219 -4.61 13.43 11.59
C VAL A 219 -3.65 13.23 12.77
N SER A 220 -2.47 12.67 12.54
CA SER A 220 -1.44 12.49 13.57
C SER A 220 -0.88 13.83 14.07
N TYR A 221 -0.99 14.88 13.28
CA TYR A 221 -0.46 16.22 13.62
C TYR A 221 -1.40 17.07 14.47
N THR A 222 -2.66 16.73 14.61
CA THR A 222 -3.61 17.54 15.40
C THR A 222 -3.31 17.50 16.90
N HIS A 223 -2.44 16.60 17.36
CA HIS A 223 -2.04 16.46 18.76
C HIS A 223 -0.53 16.62 19.00
N LEU A 224 0.27 16.75 17.93
CA LEU A 224 1.66 17.15 18.05
C LEU A 224 1.72 18.67 18.04
N THR A 225 1.84 19.29 19.20
CA THR A 225 2.30 20.67 19.28
C THR A 225 3.68 20.69 18.65
N LEU A 226 3.77 21.24 17.43
CA LEU A 226 5.06 21.59 16.85
C LEU A 226 5.79 22.44 17.88
N PRO A 227 7.07 22.17 18.23
CA PRO A 227 7.85 23.13 18.96
C PRO A 227 7.88 24.39 18.09
N THR A 228 7.19 25.44 18.56
CA THR A 228 7.28 26.77 17.97
C THR A 228 8.69 27.27 18.26
N THR A 229 9.65 26.89 17.44
CA THR A 229 10.88 27.66 17.32
C THR A 229 10.51 28.89 16.50
N PRO A 230 10.54 30.10 17.09
CA PRO A 230 10.39 31.30 16.30
C PRO A 230 11.58 31.36 15.33
N TYR A 231 11.29 31.35 14.03
CA TYR A 231 12.29 31.79 13.06
C TYR A 231 12.59 33.26 13.32
N VAL A 232 13.76 33.52 13.86
CA VAL A 232 14.37 34.84 13.86
C VAL A 232 15.10 35.05 12.55
#